data_a714f148d3a13bd3edc670a2761a22c2
#
_entry.id   a714f148d3a13bd3edc670a2761a22c2
#
_cell.length_a   1.000
_cell.length_b   1.000
_cell.length_c   1.000
_cell.angle_alpha   90.00
_cell.angle_beta   90.00
_cell.angle_gamma   90.00
#
_symmetry.space_group_name_H-M   'P 1'
#
loop_
_entity.id
_entity.type
_entity.pdbx_description
1 polymer ?
#
loop_
_entity_poly.entity_id
_entity_poly.type
_entity_poly.pdbx_seq_one_letter_code
_entity_poly.pdbx_strand_id
1 'polypeptide(L)'
;QALARRVNSDLANGIGNLLSRTLTMIERNCSGSIPTVPTDYLDSEAARAKYPLLVHVKESLRTLEDCLDESYESLAFNNLLLHITSRVSDVDTFIDKHEPWKLAKDPDKRDELEIVLYTAAECLRILGLYVYPVMPSTAKNLAEQLGISLDFNSPLLRQKITWGSLPG
;
A
#
# COMPACT_ATOMS: atom_id res chain seq x y z
N GLN A 1 19.68 4.77 -19.46
CA GLN A 1 18.26 4.80 -19.94
C GLN A 1 17.61 3.39 -19.91
N ALA A 2 18.31 2.31 -20.32
CA ALA A 2 17.73 0.96 -20.34
C ALA A 2 17.41 0.42 -18.94
N LEU A 3 18.30 0.65 -17.96
CA LEU A 3 18.10 0.21 -16.57
C LEU A 3 16.90 0.90 -15.92
N ALA A 4 16.79 2.22 -16.07
CA ALA A 4 15.67 2.97 -15.51
C ALA A 4 14.32 2.54 -16.11
N ARG A 5 14.27 2.27 -17.41
CA ARG A 5 13.06 1.74 -18.06
C ARG A 5 12.68 0.36 -17.53
N ARG A 6 13.65 -0.50 -17.30
CA ARG A 6 13.42 -1.84 -16.72
C ARG A 6 12.89 -1.75 -15.29
N VAL A 7 13.53 -0.95 -14.44
CA VAL A 7 13.09 -0.74 -13.05
C VAL A 7 11.68 -0.17 -13.01
N ASN A 8 11.37 0.81 -13.86
CA ASN A 8 10.02 1.38 -13.94
C ASN A 8 8.98 0.34 -14.41
N SER A 9 9.34 -0.51 -15.39
CA SER A 9 8.44 -1.57 -15.86
C SER A 9 8.21 -2.62 -14.78
N ASP A 10 9.25 -3.06 -14.11
CA ASP A 10 9.16 -4.07 -13.04
C ASP A 10 8.35 -3.53 -11.85
N LEU A 11 8.54 -2.26 -11.49
CA LEU A 11 7.77 -1.60 -10.44
C LEU A 11 6.29 -1.44 -10.81
N ALA A 12 6.00 -1.00 -12.04
CA ALA A 12 4.62 -0.87 -12.51
C ALA A 12 3.89 -2.21 -12.51
N ASN A 13 4.58 -3.28 -12.94
CA ASN A 13 4.04 -4.64 -12.91
C ASN A 13 3.84 -5.14 -11.47
N GLY A 14 4.79 -4.89 -10.56
CA GLY A 14 4.69 -5.25 -9.16
C GLY A 14 3.48 -4.60 -8.48
N ILE A 15 3.34 -3.28 -8.63
CA ILE A 15 2.20 -2.52 -8.11
C ILE A 15 0.89 -3.00 -8.75
N GLY A 16 0.86 -3.21 -10.06
CA GLY A 16 -0.32 -3.66 -10.78
C GLY A 16 -0.79 -5.04 -10.33
N ASN A 17 0.13 -5.97 -10.12
CA ASN A 17 -0.17 -7.31 -9.61
C ASN A 17 -0.71 -7.26 -8.18
N LEU A 18 -0.04 -6.51 -7.29
CA LEU A 18 -0.47 -6.31 -5.91
C LEU A 18 -1.88 -5.71 -5.85
N LEU A 19 -2.13 -4.66 -6.64
CA LEU A 19 -3.44 -4.00 -6.75
C LEU A 19 -4.51 -4.98 -7.23
N SER A 20 -4.27 -5.69 -8.32
CA SER A 20 -5.22 -6.65 -8.91
C SER A 20 -5.57 -7.77 -7.92
N ARG A 21 -4.59 -8.31 -7.20
CA ARG A 21 -4.81 -9.33 -6.16
C ARG A 21 -5.68 -8.78 -5.02
N THR A 22 -5.33 -7.61 -4.51
CA THR A 22 -6.05 -6.96 -3.41
C THR A 22 -7.49 -6.66 -3.80
N LEU A 23 -7.72 -6.01 -4.95
CA LEU A 23 -9.06 -5.66 -5.42
C LEU A 23 -9.91 -6.89 -5.70
N THR A 24 -9.36 -7.93 -6.30
CA THR A 24 -10.08 -9.19 -6.53
C THR A 24 -10.56 -9.81 -5.22
N MET A 25 -9.74 -9.75 -4.17
CA MET A 25 -10.13 -10.26 -2.86
C MET A 25 -11.20 -9.38 -2.19
N ILE A 26 -11.10 -8.06 -2.31
CA ILE A 26 -12.09 -7.11 -1.79
C ILE A 26 -13.43 -7.30 -2.52
N GLU A 27 -13.41 -7.40 -3.85
CA GLU A 27 -14.61 -7.62 -4.65
C GLU A 27 -15.35 -8.90 -4.23
N ARG A 28 -14.62 -10.00 -4.09
CA ARG A 28 -15.20 -11.31 -3.76
C ARG A 28 -15.69 -11.42 -2.32
N ASN A 29 -15.03 -10.77 -1.38
CA ASN A 29 -15.26 -11.01 0.04
C ASN A 29 -15.85 -9.80 0.78
N CYS A 30 -15.78 -8.61 0.22
CA CYS A 30 -16.23 -7.36 0.84
C CYS A 30 -17.22 -6.59 -0.05
N SER A 31 -17.91 -7.30 -0.98
CA SER A 31 -18.90 -6.70 -1.90
C SER A 31 -18.37 -5.50 -2.71
N GLY A 32 -17.06 -5.52 -3.03
CA GLY A 32 -16.41 -4.45 -3.78
C GLY A 32 -16.10 -3.17 -2.99
N SER A 33 -16.37 -3.16 -1.69
CA SER A 33 -16.05 -2.01 -0.83
C SER A 33 -14.82 -2.32 0.03
N ILE A 34 -13.93 -1.34 0.17
CA ILE A 34 -12.79 -1.48 1.09
C ILE A 34 -13.34 -1.62 2.51
N PRO A 35 -12.91 -2.64 3.28
CA PRO A 35 -13.39 -2.82 4.65
C PRO A 35 -13.06 -1.61 5.53
N THR A 36 -13.96 -1.29 6.46
CA THR A 36 -13.71 -0.29 7.49
C THR A 36 -13.13 -0.96 8.73
N VAL A 37 -11.91 -0.58 9.08
CA VAL A 37 -11.23 -1.11 10.27
C VAL A 37 -10.94 0.03 11.24
N PRO A 38 -11.25 -0.12 12.56
CA PRO A 38 -10.92 0.89 13.53
C PRO A 38 -9.40 1.13 13.57
N THR A 39 -8.97 2.33 13.21
CA THR A 39 -7.54 2.68 13.16
C THR A 39 -6.90 2.60 14.54
N ASP A 40 -7.63 2.96 15.61
CA ASP A 40 -7.18 2.86 16.99
C ASP A 40 -6.84 1.41 17.39
N TYR A 41 -7.61 0.45 16.86
CA TYR A 41 -7.28 -0.97 17.06
C TYR A 41 -5.97 -1.35 16.42
N LEU A 42 -5.70 -0.89 15.18
CA LEU A 42 -4.45 -1.21 14.46
C LEU A 42 -3.20 -0.64 15.14
N ASP A 43 -3.36 0.39 15.96
CA ASP A 43 -2.29 0.99 16.77
C ASP A 43 -2.18 0.39 18.16
N SER A 44 -3.11 -0.47 18.56
CA SER A 44 -3.13 -1.13 19.88
C SER A 44 -1.99 -2.15 20.03
N GLU A 45 -1.61 -2.39 21.28
CA GLU A 45 -0.65 -3.44 21.62
C GLU A 45 -1.14 -4.83 21.22
N ALA A 46 -2.44 -5.07 21.33
CA ALA A 46 -3.07 -6.32 20.92
C ALA A 46 -2.92 -6.59 19.41
N ALA A 47 -3.13 -5.57 18.56
CA ALA A 47 -2.93 -5.69 17.13
C ALA A 47 -1.45 -5.85 16.77
N ARG A 48 -0.55 -5.14 17.45
CA ARG A 48 0.90 -5.29 17.26
C ARG A 48 1.38 -6.71 17.58
N ALA A 49 0.88 -7.29 18.66
CA ALA A 49 1.20 -8.67 19.04
C ALA A 49 0.64 -9.68 18.04
N LYS A 50 -0.59 -9.47 17.58
CA LYS A 50 -1.28 -10.38 16.65
C LYS A 50 -0.78 -10.27 15.21
N TYR A 51 -0.43 -9.05 14.76
CA TYR A 51 -0.04 -8.76 13.38
C TYR A 51 1.35 -8.10 13.30
N PRO A 52 2.44 -8.77 13.68
CA PRO A 52 3.78 -8.17 13.65
C PRO A 52 4.22 -7.71 12.26
N LEU A 53 3.77 -8.39 11.20
CA LEU A 53 4.04 -7.98 9.83
C LEU A 53 3.29 -6.70 9.42
N LEU A 54 2.11 -6.43 9.99
CA LEU A 54 1.41 -5.17 9.79
C LEU A 54 2.25 -4.01 10.35
N VAL A 55 2.80 -4.18 11.55
CA VAL A 55 3.69 -3.19 12.16
C VAL A 55 4.92 -2.96 11.27
N HIS A 56 5.52 -4.04 10.78
CA HIS A 56 6.67 -3.95 9.88
C HIS A 56 6.34 -3.18 8.60
N VAL A 57 5.26 -3.53 7.92
CA VAL A 57 4.84 -2.86 6.68
C VAL A 57 4.53 -1.39 6.92
N LYS A 58 3.81 -1.06 8.01
CA LYS A 58 3.47 0.30 8.39
C LYS A 58 4.73 1.14 8.63
N GLU A 59 5.70 0.62 9.40
CA GLU A 59 6.95 1.29 9.69
C GLU A 59 7.81 1.43 8.43
N SER A 60 7.86 0.40 7.60
CA SER A 60 8.62 0.43 6.36
C SER A 60 8.11 1.47 5.37
N LEU A 61 6.78 1.71 5.31
CA LEU A 61 6.20 2.78 4.51
C LEU A 61 6.51 4.17 5.08
N ARG A 62 6.57 4.30 6.42
CA ARG A 62 6.93 5.57 7.06
C ARG A 62 8.35 6.02 6.69
N THR A 63 9.29 5.08 6.58
CA THR A 63 10.68 5.39 6.18
C THR A 63 10.81 5.88 4.73
N LEU A 64 9.80 5.68 3.89
CA LEU A 64 9.81 6.25 2.52
C LEU A 64 9.78 7.78 2.52
N GLU A 65 9.24 8.42 3.56
CA GLU A 65 9.21 9.88 3.66
C GLU A 65 10.63 10.44 3.71
N ASP A 66 11.48 9.86 4.56
CA ASP A 66 12.89 10.26 4.67
C ASP A 66 13.64 10.02 3.35
N CYS A 67 13.42 8.86 2.71
CA CYS A 67 14.00 8.54 1.40
C CYS A 67 13.54 9.49 0.30
N LEU A 68 12.31 9.98 0.35
CA LEU A 68 11.78 10.94 -0.62
C LEU A 68 12.53 12.27 -0.51
N ASP A 69 12.69 12.80 0.71
CA ASP A 69 13.39 14.05 0.96
C ASP A 69 14.85 13.96 0.51
N GLU A 70 15.58 12.93 0.89
CA GLU A 70 16.95 12.69 0.45
C GLU A 70 17.07 12.57 -1.08
N SER A 71 16.11 11.92 -1.73
CA SER A 71 16.10 11.74 -3.17
C SER A 71 15.82 13.04 -3.94
N TYR A 72 15.01 13.93 -3.38
CA TYR A 72 14.80 15.26 -3.95
C TYR A 72 16.03 16.15 -3.81
N GLU A 73 16.68 16.14 -2.65
CA GLU A 73 17.90 16.92 -2.41
C GLU A 73 19.07 16.46 -3.28
N SER A 74 19.23 15.15 -3.46
CA SER A 74 20.33 14.54 -4.23
C SER A 74 20.01 14.28 -5.69
N LEU A 75 18.75 14.50 -6.15
CA LEU A 75 18.22 14.07 -7.46
C LEU A 75 18.41 12.57 -7.76
N ALA A 76 18.49 11.76 -6.72
CA ALA A 76 18.75 10.32 -6.80
C ALA A 76 17.45 9.50 -6.92
N PHE A 77 16.60 9.81 -7.88
CA PHE A 77 15.32 9.12 -8.08
C PHE A 77 15.41 7.60 -8.26
N ASN A 78 16.58 7.09 -8.70
CA ASN A 78 16.80 5.66 -8.78
C ASN A 78 16.76 4.98 -7.40
N ASN A 79 17.25 5.65 -6.36
CA ASN A 79 17.19 5.14 -4.99
C ASN A 79 15.75 5.10 -4.49
N LEU A 80 14.97 6.14 -4.76
CA LEU A 80 13.54 6.17 -4.44
C LEU A 80 12.80 4.98 -5.07
N LEU A 81 13.06 4.70 -6.35
CA LEU A 81 12.44 3.56 -7.03
C LEU A 81 12.81 2.21 -6.40
N LEU A 82 14.05 2.03 -5.97
CA LEU A 82 14.48 0.82 -5.27
C LEU A 82 13.77 0.68 -3.92
N HIS A 83 13.66 1.77 -3.17
CA HIS A 83 12.93 1.78 -1.90
C HIS A 83 11.45 1.45 -2.09
N ILE A 84 10.78 2.04 -3.07
CA ILE A 84 9.37 1.72 -3.39
C ILE A 84 9.22 0.26 -3.78
N THR A 85 10.12 -0.29 -4.62
CA THR A 85 10.10 -1.70 -5.02
C THR A 85 10.21 -2.63 -3.81
N SER A 86 11.10 -2.30 -2.86
CA SER A 86 11.21 -3.05 -1.61
C SER A 86 9.91 -3.01 -0.80
N ARG A 87 9.24 -1.85 -0.72
CA ARG A 87 7.96 -1.74 0.00
C ARG A 87 6.84 -2.55 -0.67
N VAL A 88 6.78 -2.59 -1.99
CA VAL A 88 5.86 -3.48 -2.71
C VAL A 88 6.09 -4.93 -2.30
N SER A 89 7.34 -5.38 -2.24
CA SER A 89 7.70 -6.73 -1.79
C SER A 89 7.31 -7.01 -0.33
N ASP A 90 7.44 -6.01 0.56
CA ASP A 90 7.01 -6.15 1.96
C ASP A 90 5.49 -6.38 2.05
N VAL A 91 4.70 -5.66 1.25
CA VAL A 91 3.23 -5.83 1.22
C VAL A 91 2.83 -7.16 0.61
N ASP A 92 3.49 -7.61 -0.47
CA ASP A 92 3.28 -8.95 -1.02
C ASP A 92 3.57 -10.03 0.03
N THR A 93 4.69 -9.91 0.76
CA THR A 93 5.04 -10.82 1.85
C THR A 93 3.98 -10.81 2.95
N PHE A 94 3.45 -9.63 3.30
CA PHE A 94 2.37 -9.50 4.27
C PHE A 94 1.12 -10.28 3.83
N ILE A 95 0.68 -10.10 2.58
CA ILE A 95 -0.48 -10.81 2.03
C ILE A 95 -0.24 -12.33 2.00
N ASP A 96 0.92 -12.76 1.53
CA ASP A 96 1.25 -14.18 1.41
C ASP A 96 1.32 -14.88 2.78
N LYS A 97 1.79 -14.19 3.81
CA LYS A 97 1.87 -14.74 5.18
C LYS A 97 0.51 -14.81 5.88
N HIS A 98 -0.39 -13.86 5.60
CA HIS A 98 -1.73 -13.86 6.21
C HIS A 98 -2.74 -14.67 5.40
N GLU A 99 -2.42 -15.09 4.19
CA GLU A 99 -3.21 -15.99 3.35
C GLU A 99 -4.72 -15.64 3.31
N PRO A 100 -5.10 -14.41 2.88
CA PRO A 100 -6.50 -13.94 2.94
C PRO A 100 -7.47 -14.88 2.21
N TRP A 101 -7.02 -15.64 1.21
CA TRP A 101 -7.82 -16.66 0.54
C TRP A 101 -8.15 -17.87 1.43
N LYS A 102 -7.39 -18.12 2.50
CA LYS A 102 -7.73 -19.11 3.53
C LYS A 102 -8.67 -18.49 4.58
N LEU A 103 -8.40 -17.25 5.01
CA LEU A 103 -9.27 -16.52 5.94
C LEU A 103 -10.69 -16.39 5.38
N ALA A 104 -10.83 -16.15 4.09
CA ALA A 104 -12.12 -16.02 3.41
C ALA A 104 -13.01 -17.27 3.45
N LYS A 105 -12.43 -18.44 3.76
CA LYS A 105 -13.17 -19.70 3.86
C LYS A 105 -13.73 -19.96 5.26
N ASP A 106 -13.31 -19.19 6.24
CA ASP A 106 -13.64 -19.36 7.65
C ASP A 106 -14.47 -18.15 8.12
N PRO A 107 -15.78 -18.29 8.36
CA PRO A 107 -16.64 -17.20 8.80
C PRO A 107 -16.18 -16.56 10.11
N ASP A 108 -15.55 -17.33 11.01
CA ASP A 108 -15.07 -16.85 12.30
C ASP A 108 -13.83 -15.96 12.18
N LYS A 109 -13.20 -15.92 11.00
CA LYS A 109 -12.02 -15.10 10.68
C LYS A 109 -12.33 -13.88 9.82
N ARG A 110 -13.59 -13.48 9.77
CA ARG A 110 -14.02 -12.35 8.98
C ARG A 110 -13.30 -11.06 9.34
N ASP A 111 -13.20 -10.74 10.61
CA ASP A 111 -12.52 -9.53 11.09
C ASP A 111 -11.03 -9.53 10.72
N GLU A 112 -10.39 -10.70 10.79
CA GLU A 112 -8.99 -10.85 10.41
C GLU A 112 -8.78 -10.65 8.90
N LEU A 113 -9.67 -11.19 8.07
CA LEU A 113 -9.68 -10.96 6.64
C LEU A 113 -9.82 -9.47 6.31
N GLU A 114 -10.76 -8.77 6.96
CA GLU A 114 -10.99 -7.35 6.74
C GLU A 114 -9.77 -6.50 7.11
N ILE A 115 -9.11 -6.81 8.22
CA ILE A 115 -7.86 -6.16 8.62
C ILE A 115 -6.77 -6.35 7.56
N VAL A 116 -6.60 -7.56 7.04
CA VAL A 116 -5.57 -7.84 6.03
C VAL A 116 -5.87 -7.10 4.73
N LEU A 117 -7.11 -7.11 4.26
CA LEU A 117 -7.51 -6.44 3.02
C LEU A 117 -7.46 -4.91 3.14
N TYR A 118 -7.90 -4.36 4.28
CA TYR A 118 -7.75 -2.94 4.57
C TYR A 118 -6.28 -2.51 4.56
N THR A 119 -5.44 -3.27 5.26
CA THR A 119 -3.99 -3.01 5.33
C THR A 119 -3.36 -2.99 3.94
N ALA A 120 -3.67 -3.98 3.10
CA ALA A 120 -3.15 -4.03 1.73
C ALA A 120 -3.62 -2.84 0.88
N ALA A 121 -4.89 -2.45 0.98
CA ALA A 121 -5.45 -1.30 0.27
C ALA A 121 -4.83 0.02 0.74
N GLU A 122 -4.62 0.20 2.05
CA GLU A 122 -3.98 1.39 2.61
C GLU A 122 -2.51 1.49 2.20
N CYS A 123 -1.78 0.37 2.18
CA CYS A 123 -0.42 0.31 1.65
C CYS A 123 -0.36 0.75 0.18
N LEU A 124 -1.29 0.26 -0.64
CA LEU A 124 -1.39 0.65 -2.05
C LEU A 124 -1.67 2.14 -2.20
N ARG A 125 -2.56 2.72 -1.39
CA ARG A 125 -2.84 4.15 -1.39
C ARG A 125 -1.58 4.96 -1.11
N ILE A 126 -0.82 4.60 -0.07
CA ILE A 126 0.42 5.26 0.32
C ILE A 126 1.48 5.10 -0.77
N LEU A 127 1.68 3.88 -1.29
CA LEU A 127 2.60 3.63 -2.40
C LEU A 127 2.26 4.46 -3.63
N GLY A 128 0.97 4.63 -3.95
CA GLY A 128 0.51 5.50 -5.03
C GLY A 128 0.98 6.94 -4.89
N LEU A 129 0.97 7.48 -3.67
CA LEU A 129 1.47 8.84 -3.40
C LEU A 129 2.99 8.94 -3.62
N TYR A 130 3.76 7.94 -3.17
CA TYR A 130 5.21 7.92 -3.37
C TYR A 130 5.63 7.67 -4.82
N VAL A 131 4.84 6.94 -5.58
CA VAL A 131 5.09 6.65 -7.01
C VAL A 131 4.78 7.85 -7.89
N TYR A 132 3.88 8.73 -7.48
CA TYR A 132 3.40 9.83 -8.32
C TYR A 132 4.49 10.71 -8.93
N PRO A 133 5.54 11.14 -8.20
CA PRO A 133 6.58 11.99 -8.77
C PRO A 133 7.35 11.38 -9.94
N VAL A 134 7.44 10.05 -9.99
CA VAL A 134 8.22 9.30 -11.00
C VAL A 134 7.35 8.60 -12.03
N MET A 135 6.14 8.19 -11.66
CA MET A 135 5.20 7.46 -12.51
C MET A 135 3.75 7.96 -12.30
N PRO A 136 3.44 9.21 -12.70
CA PRO A 136 2.16 9.85 -12.40
C PRO A 136 0.95 9.09 -12.99
N SER A 137 1.09 8.48 -14.15
CA SER A 137 0.01 7.69 -14.76
C SER A 137 -0.32 6.44 -13.94
N THR A 138 0.71 5.74 -13.44
CA THR A 138 0.53 4.56 -12.57
C THR A 138 -0.16 4.94 -11.27
N ALA A 139 0.25 6.04 -10.66
CA ALA A 139 -0.35 6.53 -9.41
C ALA A 139 -1.83 6.91 -9.59
N LYS A 140 -2.17 7.60 -10.69
CA LYS A 140 -3.55 7.97 -11.01
C LYS A 140 -4.43 6.74 -11.25
N ASN A 141 -3.97 5.79 -12.06
CA ASN A 141 -4.69 4.55 -12.32
C ASN A 141 -4.91 3.73 -11.03
N LEU A 142 -3.93 3.73 -10.14
CA LEU A 142 -4.05 3.06 -8.85
C LEU A 142 -5.13 3.70 -7.99
N ALA A 143 -5.13 5.03 -7.87
CA ALA A 143 -6.14 5.77 -7.11
C ALA A 143 -7.55 5.53 -7.68
N GLU A 144 -7.71 5.59 -9.01
CA GLU A 144 -8.97 5.33 -9.70
C GLU A 144 -9.50 3.93 -9.42
N GLN A 145 -8.65 2.90 -9.52
CA GLN A 145 -9.04 1.53 -9.26
C GLN A 145 -9.36 1.25 -7.78
N LEU A 146 -8.72 1.95 -6.85
CA LEU A 146 -9.08 1.93 -5.42
C LEU A 146 -10.36 2.71 -5.11
N GLY A 147 -10.93 3.43 -6.09
CA GLY A 147 -12.11 4.27 -5.89
C GLY A 147 -11.85 5.50 -5.01
N ILE A 148 -10.60 5.95 -4.92
CA ILE A 148 -10.19 7.08 -4.08
C ILE A 148 -9.82 8.31 -4.91
N SER A 149 -10.17 9.49 -4.41
CA SER A 149 -9.74 10.76 -5.00
C SER A 149 -8.47 11.23 -4.30
N LEU A 150 -7.34 11.19 -5.00
CA LEU A 150 -6.08 11.74 -4.53
C LEU A 150 -5.78 13.05 -5.27
N ASP A 151 -5.67 14.14 -4.51
CA ASP A 151 -5.16 15.40 -5.03
C ASP A 151 -3.62 15.40 -4.94
N PHE A 152 -3.01 14.99 -6.04
CA PHE A 152 -1.56 14.90 -6.16
C PHE A 152 -0.86 16.26 -6.23
N ASN A 153 -1.59 17.35 -6.46
CA ASN A 153 -1.03 18.69 -6.55
C ASN A 153 -1.12 19.45 -5.23
N SER A 154 -1.70 18.84 -4.20
CA SER A 154 -1.83 19.47 -2.88
C SER A 154 -0.46 19.67 -2.23
N PRO A 155 -0.16 20.87 -1.72
CA PRO A 155 1.01 21.10 -0.89
C PRO A 155 0.98 20.29 0.43
N LEU A 156 -0.19 19.73 0.76
CA LEU A 156 -0.42 18.89 1.94
C LEU A 156 -0.26 17.41 1.63
N LEU A 157 0.46 17.05 0.56
CA LEU A 157 0.68 15.65 0.17
C LEU A 157 1.23 14.80 1.34
N ARG A 158 2.13 15.36 2.15
CA ARG A 158 2.68 14.72 3.35
C ARG A 158 1.59 14.35 4.37
N GLN A 159 0.58 15.19 4.56
CA GLN A 159 -0.54 14.87 5.47
C GLN A 159 -1.41 13.72 4.92
N LYS A 160 -1.44 13.53 3.60
CA LYS A 160 -2.18 12.44 2.96
C LYS A 160 -1.45 11.09 3.03
N ILE A 161 -0.16 11.08 3.35
CA ILE A 161 0.64 9.88 3.57
C ILE A 161 0.32 9.23 4.94
N THR A 162 -0.35 9.95 5.84
CA THR A 162 -0.74 9.44 7.15
C THR A 162 -1.55 8.15 7.01
N TRP A 163 -1.18 7.15 7.80
CA TRP A 163 -1.88 5.88 7.87
C TRP A 163 -3.32 6.05 8.38
N GLY A 164 -4.24 5.27 7.85
CA GLY A 164 -5.64 5.32 8.26
C GLY A 164 -6.48 6.37 7.52
N SER A 165 -6.02 6.82 6.37
CA SER A 165 -6.71 7.85 5.57
C SER A 165 -7.59 7.30 4.45
N LEU A 166 -7.74 5.96 4.32
CA LEU A 166 -8.72 5.38 3.40
C LEU A 166 -10.13 5.71 3.92
N PRO A 167 -11.01 6.25 3.06
CA PRO A 167 -12.44 6.30 3.36
C PRO A 167 -12.96 4.86 3.43
N GLY A 168 -13.66 4.54 4.50
CA GLY A 168 -14.40 3.29 4.62
C GLY A 168 -15.69 3.32 3.80
#